data_23b1aeb818497b74e32e15b2d3a8f466
#
_entry.id   23b1aeb818497b74e32e15b2d3a8f466
#
_cell.length_a   1.000
_cell.length_b   1.000
_cell.length_c   1.000
_cell.angle_alpha   90.00
_cell.angle_beta   90.00
_cell.angle_gamma   90.00
#
_symmetry.space_group_name_H-M   'P 1'
#
loop_
_entity.id
_entity.type
_entity.pdbx_description
1 polymer ?
#
loop_
_entity_poly.entity_id
_entity_poly.type
_entity_poly.pdbx_seq_one_letter_code
_entity_poly.pdbx_strand_id
1 'polypeptide(L)'
;MNIFDGLYGYEKLMLACGFILFVFALAAIMVMIVQRRDFKMAMGLIVLAIVLMGFPGIQTLKINKDMVELDRIRTQPQAPTDPAQKQQAQQVLADLERRAADNPQLQAQVSDGYRAIGEVDKAYDLARSVLREKPSAQVQATLVPVLTAKLNQVQANAPIAASPAAASAPPAAAGTAVAMTPPGAASVAAAPPAAPAPASTSSAPAAPTPADSARQHQIAEIAQQLQSTAAPLPAASHAALAKAYAVLGEPRKAQTNVEAARRIDPNVKINPAVLRAARTGDHP
;
A
#
# COMPACT_ATOMS: atom_id res chain seq x y z
N MET A 1 -18.80 16.58 -10.89
CA MET A 1 -17.37 16.76 -11.16
C MET A 1 -17.14 18.24 -11.38
N ASN A 2 -16.40 18.90 -10.52
CA ASN A 2 -16.03 20.31 -10.73
C ASN A 2 -14.87 20.35 -11.73
N ILE A 3 -15.11 21.00 -12.87
CA ILE A 3 -14.14 21.16 -13.97
C ILE A 3 -12.82 21.81 -13.50
N PHE A 4 -12.82 22.38 -12.29
CA PHE A 4 -11.68 23.11 -11.70
C PHE A 4 -10.85 22.31 -10.69
N ASP A 5 -11.21 21.04 -10.40
CA ASP A 5 -10.55 20.26 -9.34
C ASP A 5 -9.12 19.79 -9.68
N GLY A 6 -8.65 19.99 -10.90
CA GLY A 6 -7.28 19.64 -11.33
C GLY A 6 -6.34 20.80 -11.57
N LEU A 7 -6.80 22.06 -11.39
CA LEU A 7 -5.98 23.25 -11.67
C LEU A 7 -5.27 23.74 -10.39
N TYR A 8 -3.99 24.10 -10.54
CA TYR A 8 -3.24 24.82 -9.50
C TYR A 8 -3.91 26.15 -9.15
N GLY A 9 -3.72 26.65 -7.94
CA GLY A 9 -4.30 27.90 -7.49
C GLY A 9 -3.97 29.09 -8.41
N TYR A 10 -2.74 29.15 -8.93
CA TYR A 10 -2.34 30.19 -9.90
C TYR A 10 -3.00 30.03 -11.28
N GLU A 11 -3.32 28.80 -11.72
CA GLU A 11 -4.02 28.53 -12.98
C GLU A 11 -5.48 28.98 -12.91
N LYS A 12 -6.13 28.77 -11.76
CA LYS A 12 -7.47 29.30 -11.48
C LYS A 12 -7.48 30.81 -11.50
N LEU A 13 -6.45 31.44 -10.93
CA LEU A 13 -6.28 32.89 -10.91
C LEU A 13 -5.99 33.43 -12.32
N MET A 14 -5.15 32.77 -13.11
CA MET A 14 -4.90 33.15 -14.51
C MET A 14 -6.15 33.02 -15.38
N LEU A 15 -6.93 31.95 -15.21
CA LEU A 15 -8.18 31.77 -15.94
C LEU A 15 -9.21 32.86 -15.57
N ALA A 16 -9.35 33.16 -14.28
CA ALA A 16 -10.22 34.23 -13.81
C ALA A 16 -9.79 35.61 -14.33
N CYS A 17 -8.48 35.89 -14.28
CA CYS A 17 -7.93 37.13 -14.78
C CYS A 17 -8.10 37.26 -16.31
N GLY A 18 -7.89 36.17 -17.07
CA GLY A 18 -8.14 36.09 -18.51
C GLY A 18 -9.60 36.32 -18.85
N PHE A 19 -10.53 35.74 -18.07
CA PHE A 19 -11.97 35.96 -18.26
C PHE A 19 -12.38 37.42 -18.00
N ILE A 20 -11.89 38.03 -16.92
CA ILE A 20 -12.13 39.43 -16.60
C ILE A 20 -11.60 40.33 -17.72
N LEU A 21 -10.37 40.11 -18.20
CA LEU A 21 -9.78 40.85 -19.33
C LEU A 21 -10.61 40.69 -20.61
N PHE A 22 -11.15 39.51 -20.87
CA PHE A 22 -12.00 39.24 -22.03
C PHE A 22 -13.33 40.04 -21.95
N VAL A 23 -13.97 40.07 -20.77
CA VAL A 23 -15.17 40.86 -20.55
C VAL A 23 -14.87 42.37 -20.73
N PHE A 24 -13.74 42.85 -20.20
CA PHE A 24 -13.31 44.25 -20.41
C PHE A 24 -13.04 44.55 -21.89
N ALA A 25 -12.41 43.62 -22.64
CA ALA A 25 -12.15 43.75 -24.05
C ALA A 25 -13.48 43.87 -24.84
N LEU A 26 -14.48 43.02 -24.53
CA LEU A 26 -15.82 43.11 -25.14
C LEU A 26 -16.49 44.42 -24.84
N ALA A 27 -16.44 44.90 -23.58
CA ALA A 27 -16.98 46.20 -23.21
C ALA A 27 -16.30 47.34 -23.94
N ALA A 28 -14.96 47.32 -24.07
CA ALA A 28 -14.18 48.29 -24.81
C ALA A 28 -14.53 48.31 -26.30
N ILE A 29 -14.78 47.14 -26.92
CA ILE A 29 -15.26 47.06 -28.32
C ILE A 29 -16.61 47.71 -28.46
N MET A 30 -17.54 47.41 -27.54
CA MET A 30 -18.87 48.00 -27.58
C MET A 30 -18.85 49.53 -27.49
N VAL A 31 -17.98 50.08 -26.61
CA VAL A 31 -17.77 51.53 -26.49
C VAL A 31 -17.11 52.10 -27.77
N MET A 32 -16.11 51.41 -28.37
CA MET A 32 -15.46 51.89 -29.59
C MET A 32 -16.38 51.86 -30.80
N ILE A 33 -17.26 50.85 -30.92
CA ILE A 33 -18.29 50.81 -31.97
C ILE A 33 -19.21 52.03 -31.88
N VAL A 34 -19.62 52.42 -30.67
CA VAL A 34 -20.46 53.61 -30.44
C VAL A 34 -19.69 54.89 -30.74
N GLN A 35 -18.37 54.94 -30.45
CA GLN A 35 -17.53 56.16 -30.64
C GLN A 35 -16.86 56.25 -32.01
N ARG A 36 -17.03 55.28 -32.93
CA ARG A 36 -16.42 55.21 -34.25
C ARG A 36 -14.87 55.39 -34.26
N ARG A 37 -14.16 54.92 -33.22
CA ARG A 37 -12.70 55.01 -33.10
C ARG A 37 -11.99 53.74 -33.61
N ASP A 38 -10.65 53.88 -33.86
CA ASP A 38 -9.80 52.84 -34.42
C ASP A 38 -9.74 51.57 -33.55
N PHE A 39 -9.97 50.41 -34.18
CA PHE A 39 -10.11 49.08 -33.60
C PHE A 39 -8.80 48.42 -33.15
N LYS A 40 -7.63 49.03 -33.47
CA LYS A 40 -6.32 48.37 -33.33
C LYS A 40 -5.97 47.97 -31.88
N MET A 41 -6.24 48.84 -30.90
CA MET A 41 -5.96 48.55 -29.48
C MET A 41 -6.85 47.46 -28.90
N ALA A 42 -8.11 47.44 -29.28
CA ALA A 42 -9.06 46.41 -28.79
C ALA A 42 -8.70 45.00 -29.31
N MET A 43 -8.22 44.93 -30.56
CA MET A 43 -7.74 43.68 -31.16
C MET A 43 -6.53 43.09 -30.39
N GLY A 44 -5.57 43.96 -29.96
CA GLY A 44 -4.44 43.53 -29.14
C GLY A 44 -4.86 42.95 -27.77
N LEU A 45 -5.88 43.56 -27.12
CA LEU A 45 -6.43 43.07 -25.86
C LEU A 45 -7.14 41.71 -26.01
N ILE A 46 -7.86 41.50 -27.12
CA ILE A 46 -8.51 40.21 -27.39
C ILE A 46 -7.48 39.12 -27.60
N VAL A 47 -6.43 39.39 -28.41
CA VAL A 47 -5.35 38.41 -28.64
C VAL A 47 -4.67 38.04 -27.31
N LEU A 48 -4.38 39.05 -26.47
CA LEU A 48 -3.81 38.82 -25.15
C LEU A 48 -4.73 37.98 -24.25
N ALA A 49 -6.04 38.27 -24.25
CA ALA A 49 -7.02 37.50 -23.49
C ALA A 49 -7.11 36.02 -23.98
N ILE A 50 -7.08 35.80 -25.30
CA ILE A 50 -7.10 34.44 -25.89
C ILE A 50 -5.83 33.68 -25.50
N VAL A 51 -4.65 34.32 -25.54
CA VAL A 51 -3.38 33.69 -25.12
C VAL A 51 -3.42 33.32 -23.64
N LEU A 52 -3.91 34.22 -22.77
CA LEU A 52 -4.05 33.97 -21.32
C LEU A 52 -5.06 32.88 -21.00
N MET A 53 -6.17 32.78 -21.75
CA MET A 53 -7.13 31.68 -21.59
C MET A 53 -6.63 30.35 -22.20
N GLY A 54 -5.89 30.40 -23.31
CA GLY A 54 -5.42 29.21 -24.00
C GLY A 54 -4.30 28.47 -23.30
N PHE A 55 -3.46 29.18 -22.54
CA PHE A 55 -2.34 28.59 -21.84
C PHE A 55 -2.72 27.54 -20.78
N PRO A 56 -3.72 27.76 -19.91
CA PRO A 56 -4.20 26.73 -18.99
C PRO A 56 -4.84 25.54 -19.72
N GLY A 57 -5.47 25.77 -20.87
CA GLY A 57 -6.12 24.69 -21.65
C GLY A 57 -5.15 23.62 -22.16
N ILE A 58 -3.93 24.00 -22.53
CA ILE A 58 -2.91 23.06 -23.00
C ILE A 58 -2.42 22.17 -21.84
N GLN A 59 -2.30 22.72 -20.64
CA GLN A 59 -1.89 21.95 -19.45
C GLN A 59 -2.99 20.98 -19.01
N THR A 60 -4.26 21.36 -19.11
CA THR A 60 -5.40 20.48 -18.78
C THR A 60 -5.45 19.25 -19.69
N LEU A 61 -5.12 19.39 -20.97
CA LEU A 61 -5.03 18.27 -21.92
C LEU A 61 -3.92 17.28 -21.53
N LYS A 62 -2.79 17.78 -21.03
CA LYS A 62 -1.69 16.92 -20.55
C LYS A 62 -2.10 16.16 -19.28
N ILE A 63 -2.75 16.84 -18.34
CA ILE A 63 -3.27 16.23 -17.11
C ILE A 63 -4.25 15.10 -17.44
N ASN A 64 -5.18 15.32 -18.37
CA ASN A 64 -6.14 14.29 -18.77
C ASN A 64 -5.46 13.04 -19.36
N LYS A 65 -4.41 13.20 -20.15
CA LYS A 65 -3.62 12.06 -20.65
C LYS A 65 -2.92 11.33 -19.52
N ASP A 66 -2.28 12.06 -18.62
CA ASP A 66 -1.56 11.50 -17.46
C ASP A 66 -2.54 10.77 -16.52
N MET A 67 -3.77 11.28 -16.35
CA MET A 67 -4.84 10.63 -15.57
C MET A 67 -5.37 9.35 -16.23
N VAL A 68 -5.52 9.34 -17.55
CA VAL A 68 -5.91 8.12 -18.29
C VAL A 68 -4.80 7.07 -18.19
N GLU A 69 -3.55 7.47 -18.28
CA GLU A 69 -2.41 6.55 -18.12
C GLU A 69 -2.30 6.05 -16.67
N LEU A 70 -2.56 6.89 -15.67
CA LEU A 70 -2.66 6.48 -14.27
C LEU A 70 -3.74 5.43 -14.07
N ASP A 71 -4.93 5.64 -14.62
CA ASP A 71 -6.03 4.68 -14.52
C ASP A 71 -5.68 3.36 -15.21
N ARG A 72 -5.02 3.42 -16.36
CA ARG A 72 -4.48 2.25 -17.05
C ARG A 72 -3.47 1.48 -16.17
N ILE A 73 -2.51 2.17 -15.55
CA ILE A 73 -1.53 1.57 -14.64
C ILE A 73 -2.24 0.87 -13.47
N ARG A 74 -3.24 1.52 -12.89
CA ARG A 74 -3.99 0.97 -11.74
C ARG A 74 -4.86 -0.23 -12.08
N THR A 75 -5.41 -0.28 -13.28
CA THR A 75 -6.29 -1.37 -13.75
C THR A 75 -5.51 -2.56 -14.32
N GLN A 76 -4.22 -2.44 -14.55
CA GLN A 76 -3.39 -3.57 -14.96
C GLN A 76 -3.30 -4.61 -13.84
N PRO A 77 -3.64 -5.90 -14.10
CA PRO A 77 -3.67 -6.93 -13.06
C PRO A 77 -2.27 -7.34 -12.58
N GLN A 78 -1.22 -6.97 -13.30
CA GLN A 78 0.17 -7.28 -12.97
C GLN A 78 1.04 -6.05 -13.16
N ALA A 79 2.04 -5.91 -12.26
CA ALA A 79 3.06 -4.88 -12.41
C ALA A 79 3.78 -5.04 -13.78
N PRO A 80 4.14 -3.92 -14.44
CA PRO A 80 4.82 -3.98 -15.74
C PRO A 80 6.10 -4.82 -15.62
N THR A 81 6.19 -5.87 -16.43
CA THR A 81 7.37 -6.75 -16.48
C THR A 81 8.49 -6.13 -17.34
N ASP A 82 8.10 -5.27 -18.28
CA ASP A 82 9.02 -4.57 -19.15
C ASP A 82 9.64 -3.36 -18.41
N PRO A 83 10.98 -3.30 -18.27
CA PRO A 83 11.67 -2.20 -17.61
C PRO A 83 11.41 -0.84 -18.27
N ALA A 84 11.21 -0.78 -19.59
CA ALA A 84 10.91 0.45 -20.31
C ALA A 84 9.51 0.98 -19.93
N GLN A 85 8.51 0.12 -19.85
CA GLN A 85 7.17 0.49 -19.40
C GLN A 85 7.18 0.95 -17.94
N LYS A 86 7.95 0.27 -17.07
CA LYS A 86 8.09 0.68 -15.67
C LYS A 86 8.70 2.07 -15.56
N GLN A 87 9.76 2.38 -16.30
CA GLN A 87 10.39 3.70 -16.31
C GLN A 87 9.42 4.79 -16.82
N GLN A 88 8.67 4.51 -17.89
CA GLN A 88 7.66 5.44 -18.38
C GLN A 88 6.57 5.71 -17.34
N ALA A 89 6.05 4.67 -16.69
CA ALA A 89 5.07 4.79 -15.62
C ALA A 89 5.62 5.61 -14.43
N GLN A 90 6.88 5.38 -14.03
CA GLN A 90 7.54 6.16 -12.99
C GLN A 90 7.66 7.65 -13.35
N GLN A 91 7.97 7.98 -14.60
CA GLN A 91 8.04 9.38 -15.05
C GLN A 91 6.67 10.06 -14.98
N VAL A 92 5.62 9.40 -15.47
CA VAL A 92 4.23 9.92 -15.40
C VAL A 92 3.81 10.13 -13.94
N LEU A 93 4.09 9.15 -13.07
CA LEU A 93 3.76 9.25 -11.65
C LEU A 93 4.54 10.37 -10.95
N ALA A 94 5.83 10.56 -11.28
CA ALA A 94 6.64 11.64 -10.71
C ALA A 94 6.17 13.03 -11.17
N ASP A 95 5.69 13.16 -12.40
CA ASP A 95 5.09 14.40 -12.90
C ASP A 95 3.74 14.70 -12.22
N LEU A 96 2.92 13.65 -12.03
CA LEU A 96 1.66 13.77 -11.29
C LEU A 96 1.88 14.07 -9.80
N GLU A 97 2.87 13.47 -9.15
CA GLU A 97 3.25 13.72 -7.76
C GLU A 97 3.57 15.19 -7.52
N ARG A 98 4.39 15.81 -8.40
CA ARG A 98 4.71 17.25 -8.33
C ARG A 98 3.46 18.14 -8.44
N ARG A 99 2.49 17.71 -9.24
CA ARG A 99 1.22 18.44 -9.42
C ARG A 99 0.20 18.16 -8.34
N ALA A 100 0.36 17.04 -7.64
CA ALA A 100 -0.54 16.61 -6.58
C ALA A 100 -0.25 17.28 -5.22
N ALA A 101 0.82 18.10 -5.10
CA ALA A 101 1.30 18.63 -3.83
C ALA A 101 0.19 19.25 -2.95
N ASP A 102 -0.76 19.95 -3.56
CA ASP A 102 -1.87 20.61 -2.86
C ASP A 102 -3.20 19.86 -2.94
N ASN A 103 -3.20 18.61 -3.46
CA ASN A 103 -4.43 17.84 -3.66
C ASN A 103 -4.29 16.43 -3.07
N PRO A 104 -4.79 16.21 -1.83
CA PRO A 104 -4.65 14.92 -1.15
C PRO A 104 -5.35 13.77 -1.87
N GLN A 105 -6.40 14.04 -2.65
CA GLN A 105 -7.07 13.01 -3.44
C GLN A 105 -6.18 12.53 -4.60
N LEU A 106 -5.53 13.45 -5.30
CA LEU A 106 -4.60 13.11 -6.38
C LEU A 106 -3.35 12.43 -5.82
N GLN A 107 -2.83 12.90 -4.68
CA GLN A 107 -1.70 12.22 -3.99
C GLN A 107 -2.04 10.77 -3.64
N ALA A 108 -3.24 10.50 -3.13
CA ALA A 108 -3.69 9.14 -2.84
C ALA A 108 -3.78 8.26 -4.11
N GLN A 109 -4.24 8.84 -5.23
CA GLN A 109 -4.27 8.12 -6.51
C GLN A 109 -2.87 7.83 -7.06
N VAL A 110 -1.94 8.78 -6.95
CA VAL A 110 -0.53 8.61 -7.35
C VAL A 110 0.14 7.57 -6.46
N SER A 111 -0.11 7.59 -5.15
CA SER A 111 0.34 6.56 -4.22
C SER A 111 -0.12 5.15 -4.64
N ASP A 112 -1.41 4.99 -4.99
CA ASP A 112 -1.92 3.72 -5.51
C ASP A 112 -1.29 3.34 -6.86
N GLY A 113 -0.97 4.31 -7.71
CA GLY A 113 -0.20 4.11 -8.95
C GLY A 113 1.20 3.55 -8.69
N TYR A 114 1.95 4.11 -7.73
CA TYR A 114 3.26 3.57 -7.32
C TYR A 114 3.16 2.13 -6.80
N ARG A 115 2.11 1.82 -6.04
CA ARG A 115 1.83 0.44 -5.60
C ARG A 115 1.61 -0.49 -6.79
N ALA A 116 0.86 -0.06 -7.80
CA ALA A 116 0.55 -0.86 -8.99
C ALA A 116 1.80 -1.22 -9.82
N ILE A 117 2.81 -0.34 -9.87
CA ILE A 117 4.10 -0.63 -10.53
C ILE A 117 5.12 -1.34 -9.61
N GLY A 118 4.71 -1.72 -8.38
CA GLY A 118 5.55 -2.44 -7.43
C GLY A 118 6.48 -1.57 -6.59
N GLU A 119 6.39 -0.24 -6.66
CA GLU A 119 7.16 0.70 -5.82
C GLU A 119 6.43 0.95 -4.48
N VAL A 120 6.28 -0.14 -3.69
CA VAL A 120 5.45 -0.14 -2.47
C VAL A 120 5.99 0.81 -1.40
N ASP A 121 7.32 0.96 -1.29
CA ASP A 121 7.95 1.84 -0.31
C ASP A 121 7.59 3.31 -0.60
N LYS A 122 7.76 3.72 -1.86
CA LYS A 122 7.43 5.08 -2.31
C LYS A 122 5.93 5.36 -2.21
N ALA A 123 5.11 4.37 -2.56
CA ALA A 123 3.67 4.44 -2.37
C ALA A 123 3.29 4.69 -0.91
N TYR A 124 3.92 3.98 0.02
CA TYR A 124 3.67 4.12 1.45
C TYR A 124 4.12 5.47 2.00
N ASP A 125 5.28 5.98 1.61
CA ASP A 125 5.79 7.28 2.05
C ASP A 125 4.82 8.41 1.65
N LEU A 126 4.31 8.35 0.41
CA LEU A 126 3.30 9.30 -0.07
C LEU A 126 1.96 9.12 0.65
N ALA A 127 1.51 7.89 0.88
CA ALA A 127 0.29 7.60 1.64
C ALA A 127 0.38 8.14 3.08
N ARG A 128 1.55 7.99 3.73
CA ARG A 128 1.80 8.48 5.08
C ARG A 128 1.74 10.01 5.16
N SER A 129 2.24 10.73 4.15
CA SER A 129 2.12 12.20 4.09
C SER A 129 0.66 12.63 4.01
N VAL A 130 -0.13 12.00 3.14
CA VAL A 130 -1.56 12.28 2.99
C VAL A 130 -2.33 12.00 4.28
N LEU A 131 -2.05 10.87 4.96
CA LEU A 131 -2.74 10.51 6.21
C LEU A 131 -2.50 11.50 7.36
N ARG A 132 -1.36 12.20 7.39
CA ARG A 132 -1.07 13.24 8.39
C ARG A 132 -2.01 14.44 8.29
N GLU A 133 -2.52 14.73 7.12
CA GLU A 133 -3.43 15.86 6.85
C GLU A 133 -4.90 15.56 7.21
N LYS A 134 -5.17 14.40 7.84
CA LYS A 134 -6.53 13.94 8.20
C LYS A 134 -7.49 13.98 7.01
N PRO A 135 -7.22 13.25 5.94
CA PRO A 135 -7.98 13.30 4.71
C PRO A 135 -9.41 12.76 4.89
N SER A 136 -10.28 13.07 3.91
CA SER A 136 -11.65 12.53 3.88
C SER A 136 -11.67 10.99 3.84
N ALA A 137 -12.78 10.38 4.26
CA ALA A 137 -12.95 8.92 4.24
C ALA A 137 -12.75 8.31 2.82
N GLN A 138 -13.11 9.06 1.77
CA GLN A 138 -12.91 8.63 0.38
C GLN A 138 -11.41 8.55 0.01
N VAL A 139 -10.62 9.53 0.43
CA VAL A 139 -9.16 9.53 0.23
C VAL A 139 -8.52 8.40 1.02
N GLN A 140 -8.95 8.20 2.27
CA GLN A 140 -8.50 7.07 3.09
C GLN A 140 -8.81 5.72 2.43
N ALA A 141 -10.00 5.55 1.83
CA ALA A 141 -10.36 4.33 1.11
C ALA A 141 -9.40 4.02 -0.05
N THR A 142 -8.94 5.05 -0.76
CA THR A 142 -7.93 4.90 -1.84
C THR A 142 -6.56 4.45 -1.32
N LEU A 143 -6.22 4.78 -0.07
CA LEU A 143 -4.94 4.41 0.55
C LEU A 143 -4.93 3.01 1.18
N VAL A 144 -6.09 2.41 1.47
CA VAL A 144 -6.20 1.06 2.04
C VAL A 144 -5.39 0.01 1.28
N PRO A 145 -5.45 -0.09 -0.07
CA PRO A 145 -4.64 -1.05 -0.83
C PRO A 145 -3.13 -0.83 -0.66
N VAL A 146 -2.68 0.43 -0.56
CA VAL A 146 -1.27 0.78 -0.37
C VAL A 146 -0.77 0.31 1.01
N LEU A 147 -1.52 0.64 2.07
CA LEU A 147 -1.20 0.21 3.43
C LEU A 147 -1.19 -1.32 3.54
N THR A 148 -2.16 -1.98 2.91
CA THR A 148 -2.24 -3.45 2.88
C THR A 148 -1.05 -4.07 2.15
N ALA A 149 -0.64 -3.50 1.02
CA ALA A 149 0.52 -3.97 0.26
C ALA A 149 1.81 -3.81 1.07
N LYS A 150 2.00 -2.65 1.72
CA LYS A 150 3.16 -2.42 2.59
C LYS A 150 3.18 -3.36 3.79
N LEU A 151 2.02 -3.58 4.43
CA LEU A 151 1.90 -4.54 5.52
C LEU A 151 2.30 -5.95 5.09
N ASN A 152 1.83 -6.40 3.92
CA ASN A 152 2.19 -7.70 3.36
C ASN A 152 3.68 -7.78 3.03
N GLN A 153 4.30 -6.74 2.50
CA GLN A 153 5.73 -6.67 2.19
C GLN A 153 6.57 -6.84 3.46
N VAL A 154 6.26 -6.08 4.51
CA VAL A 154 7.02 -6.15 5.78
C VAL A 154 6.83 -7.50 6.48
N GLN A 155 5.66 -8.12 6.32
CA GLN A 155 5.35 -9.44 6.88
C GLN A 155 5.89 -10.61 6.06
N ALA A 156 6.34 -10.42 4.81
CA ALA A 156 6.75 -11.51 3.92
C ALA A 156 7.87 -12.36 4.56
N ASN A 157 8.77 -11.70 5.28
CA ASN A 157 9.94 -12.31 5.92
C ASN A 157 9.82 -12.41 7.45
N ALA A 158 8.63 -12.11 8.03
CA ALA A 158 8.45 -12.18 9.48
C ALA A 158 7.99 -13.59 9.88
N PRO A 159 8.71 -14.28 10.80
CA PRO A 159 8.21 -15.54 11.36
C PRO A 159 6.92 -15.27 12.14
N ILE A 160 5.90 -16.09 11.93
CA ILE A 160 4.70 -16.06 12.77
C ILE A 160 5.14 -16.56 14.15
N ALA A 161 4.91 -15.76 15.20
CA ALA A 161 5.25 -16.14 16.57
C ALA A 161 4.62 -17.51 16.87
N ALA A 162 5.47 -18.53 17.02
CA ALA A 162 5.02 -19.82 17.50
C ALA A 162 4.58 -19.63 18.95
N SER A 163 3.30 -19.90 19.22
CA SER A 163 2.75 -19.79 20.59
C SER A 163 3.61 -20.65 21.53
N PRO A 164 4.10 -20.11 22.66
CA PRO A 164 4.93 -20.85 23.60
C PRO A 164 4.24 -22.13 24.15
N ALA A 165 2.93 -22.29 23.97
CA ALA A 165 2.17 -23.46 24.40
C ALA A 165 2.48 -24.76 23.62
N ALA A 166 3.16 -24.70 22.45
CA ALA A 166 3.51 -25.90 21.68
C ALA A 166 4.79 -26.60 22.16
N ALA A 167 5.55 -25.96 23.05
CA ALA A 167 6.83 -26.52 23.57
C ALA A 167 6.66 -27.42 24.80
N SER A 168 5.45 -27.60 25.34
CA SER A 168 5.20 -28.31 26.61
C SER A 168 4.45 -29.63 26.44
N ALA A 169 4.35 -30.21 25.24
CA ALA A 169 3.84 -31.57 25.10
C ALA A 169 4.95 -32.56 25.44
N PRO A 170 4.84 -33.38 26.54
CA PRO A 170 5.81 -34.42 26.80
C PRO A 170 5.74 -35.49 25.69
N PRO A 171 6.86 -36.09 25.29
CA PRO A 171 6.83 -37.14 24.29
C PRO A 171 6.02 -38.31 24.82
N ALA A 172 4.93 -38.65 24.12
CA ALA A 172 4.12 -39.82 24.42
C ALA A 172 5.02 -41.05 24.39
N ALA A 173 5.11 -41.75 25.54
CA ALA A 173 5.84 -42.98 25.71
C ALA A 173 5.35 -44.01 24.69
N ALA A 174 6.23 -44.35 23.76
CA ALA A 174 5.97 -45.44 22.82
C ALA A 174 6.00 -46.76 23.58
N GLY A 175 4.86 -47.45 23.53
CA GLY A 175 4.64 -48.76 24.17
C GLY A 175 5.59 -49.80 23.63
N THR A 176 6.08 -50.60 24.56
CA THR A 176 6.86 -51.81 24.44
C THR A 176 6.18 -52.83 23.51
N ALA A 177 6.77 -53.08 22.34
CA ALA A 177 6.46 -54.25 21.52
C ALA A 177 7.50 -55.30 21.78
N VAL A 178 7.09 -56.43 22.37
CA VAL A 178 7.86 -57.65 22.58
C VAL A 178 8.07 -58.32 21.23
N ALA A 179 9.31 -58.48 20.81
CA ALA A 179 9.67 -59.29 19.65
C ALA A 179 10.53 -60.48 20.09
N MET A 180 10.03 -61.67 19.78
CA MET A 180 10.62 -62.98 19.96
C MET A 180 11.91 -63.11 19.11
N THR A 181 12.94 -63.70 19.75
CA THR A 181 14.20 -64.10 19.14
C THR A 181 14.08 -65.49 18.49
N PRO A 182 14.85 -65.79 17.42
CA PRO A 182 15.49 -67.10 17.29
C PRO A 182 17.00 -66.99 17.19
N PRO A 183 17.71 -68.09 17.58
CA PRO A 183 19.16 -68.09 17.78
C PRO A 183 19.95 -68.54 16.52
N GLY A 184 21.11 -68.01 16.35
CA GLY A 184 22.06 -68.63 15.37
C GLY A 184 23.28 -67.80 15.02
N ALA A 185 24.42 -68.31 15.53
CA ALA A 185 25.80 -68.30 14.94
C ALA A 185 26.68 -67.04 15.04
N ALA A 186 27.76 -67.32 15.73
CA ALA A 186 28.99 -66.57 15.96
C ALA A 186 29.68 -66.01 14.68
N SER A 187 30.28 -64.85 14.79
CA SER A 187 31.64 -64.59 14.29
C SER A 187 32.24 -63.35 14.93
N VAL A 188 33.48 -63.50 15.36
CA VAL A 188 34.33 -62.53 16.06
C VAL A 188 34.94 -61.58 15.05
N ALA A 189 34.87 -60.25 15.26
CA ALA A 189 35.85 -59.32 14.74
C ALA A 189 35.80 -57.98 15.53
N ALA A 190 36.99 -57.52 15.83
CA ALA A 190 37.37 -56.44 16.74
C ALA A 190 36.73 -55.10 16.48
N ALA A 191 36.40 -54.40 17.57
CA ALA A 191 35.95 -53.02 17.60
C ALA A 191 37.12 -52.01 17.59
N PRO A 192 37.04 -50.91 16.83
CA PRO A 192 37.82 -49.71 17.11
C PRO A 192 37.04 -48.77 18.08
N PRO A 193 37.72 -47.85 18.81
CA PRO A 193 37.17 -47.11 19.92
C PRO A 193 36.18 -46.03 19.46
N ALA A 194 35.11 -45.89 20.23
CA ALA A 194 34.04 -44.94 20.04
C ALA A 194 34.54 -43.47 20.15
N ALA A 195 34.30 -42.72 19.09
CA ALA A 195 34.38 -41.27 19.12
C ALA A 195 33.23 -40.69 19.99
N PRO A 196 33.47 -39.62 20.76
CA PRO A 196 32.43 -39.02 21.57
C PRO A 196 31.37 -38.38 20.67
N ALA A 197 30.11 -38.70 20.92
CA ALA A 197 28.96 -38.11 20.27
C ALA A 197 28.95 -36.58 20.45
N PRO A 198 28.66 -35.79 19.40
CA PRO A 198 28.51 -34.36 19.56
C PRO A 198 27.29 -34.10 20.44
N ALA A 199 27.52 -33.38 21.53
CA ALA A 199 26.49 -32.90 22.43
C ALA A 199 25.45 -32.09 21.62
N SER A 200 24.21 -32.55 21.62
CA SER A 200 23.07 -31.81 21.09
C SER A 200 22.94 -30.49 21.86
N THR A 201 23.51 -29.43 21.33
CA THR A 201 23.27 -28.08 21.84
C THR A 201 21.81 -27.76 21.64
N SER A 202 21.04 -27.88 22.71
CA SER A 202 19.68 -27.34 22.84
C SER A 202 19.76 -25.84 22.54
N SER A 203 19.40 -25.44 21.31
CA SER A 203 19.34 -24.05 20.94
C SER A 203 18.22 -23.39 21.76
N ALA A 204 18.62 -22.67 22.80
CA ALA A 204 17.76 -21.74 23.49
C ALA A 204 17.15 -20.78 22.46
N PRO A 205 15.87 -20.39 22.58
CA PRO A 205 15.26 -19.43 21.67
C PRO A 205 16.12 -18.16 21.66
N ALA A 206 16.69 -17.85 20.50
CA ALA A 206 17.51 -16.66 20.32
C ALA A 206 16.69 -15.42 20.67
N ALA A 207 17.25 -14.56 21.50
CA ALA A 207 16.64 -13.26 21.81
C ALA A 207 16.35 -12.50 20.51
N PRO A 208 15.20 -11.78 20.40
CA PRO A 208 14.83 -11.07 19.18
C PRO A 208 15.95 -10.09 18.80
N THR A 209 16.36 -10.15 17.54
CA THR A 209 17.40 -9.24 17.05
C THR A 209 16.86 -7.82 16.97
N PRO A 210 17.70 -6.76 17.04
CA PRO A 210 17.27 -5.38 16.90
C PRO A 210 16.48 -5.14 15.61
N ALA A 211 16.82 -5.86 14.55
CA ALA A 211 16.13 -5.83 13.26
C ALA A 211 14.69 -6.40 13.36
N ASP A 212 14.48 -7.43 14.16
CA ASP A 212 13.16 -8.03 14.37
C ASP A 212 12.27 -7.12 15.19
N SER A 213 12.82 -6.45 16.21
CA SER A 213 12.10 -5.44 16.99
C SER A 213 11.67 -4.25 16.13
N ALA A 214 12.55 -3.72 15.29
CA ALA A 214 12.23 -2.62 14.38
C ALA A 214 11.11 -3.02 13.39
N ARG A 215 11.16 -4.26 12.86
CA ARG A 215 10.13 -4.80 11.97
C ARG A 215 8.79 -4.95 12.67
N GLN A 216 8.76 -5.45 13.91
CA GLN A 216 7.54 -5.57 14.71
C GLN A 216 6.91 -4.20 14.96
N HIS A 217 7.72 -3.19 15.31
CA HIS A 217 7.23 -1.81 15.44
C HIS A 217 6.61 -1.29 14.14
N GLN A 218 7.26 -1.52 13.00
CA GLN A 218 6.72 -1.11 11.71
C GLN A 218 5.40 -1.82 11.38
N ILE A 219 5.29 -3.11 11.64
CA ILE A 219 4.06 -3.89 11.47
C ILE A 219 2.95 -3.31 12.36
N ALA A 220 3.23 -3.01 13.62
CA ALA A 220 2.28 -2.45 14.56
C ALA A 220 1.79 -1.06 14.12
N GLU A 221 2.70 -0.19 13.68
CA GLU A 221 2.36 1.15 13.17
C GLU A 221 1.42 1.07 11.95
N ILE A 222 1.77 0.25 10.94
CA ILE A 222 0.96 0.11 9.73
C ILE A 222 -0.41 -0.53 10.06
N ALA A 223 -0.44 -1.52 10.94
CA ALA A 223 -1.69 -2.15 11.38
C ALA A 223 -2.60 -1.16 12.10
N GLN A 224 -2.05 -0.29 12.96
CA GLN A 224 -2.78 0.76 13.63
C GLN A 224 -3.31 1.82 12.64
N GLN A 225 -2.47 2.25 11.68
CA GLN A 225 -2.90 3.17 10.62
C GLN A 225 -4.06 2.60 9.82
N LEU A 226 -3.98 1.31 9.45
CA LEU A 226 -5.03 0.64 8.70
C LEU A 226 -6.33 0.52 9.49
N GLN A 227 -6.26 0.25 10.80
CA GLN A 227 -7.44 0.21 11.67
C GLN A 227 -8.05 1.58 11.96
N SER A 228 -7.24 2.63 12.02
CA SER A 228 -7.72 4.01 12.23
C SER A 228 -8.39 4.61 11.00
N THR A 229 -8.31 3.93 9.85
CA THR A 229 -8.95 4.36 8.61
C THR A 229 -10.47 4.30 8.76
N ALA A 230 -11.15 5.42 8.50
CA ALA A 230 -12.62 5.50 8.58
C ALA A 230 -13.34 4.77 7.42
N ALA A 231 -12.60 4.28 6.43
CA ALA A 231 -13.14 3.55 5.29
C ALA A 231 -13.40 2.07 5.63
N PRO A 232 -14.43 1.44 5.06
CA PRO A 232 -14.65 0.01 5.21
C PRO A 232 -13.47 -0.77 4.63
N LEU A 233 -12.90 -1.68 5.43
CA LEU A 233 -11.77 -2.49 5.02
C LEU A 233 -12.24 -3.70 4.19
N PRO A 234 -11.61 -4.01 3.06
CA PRO A 234 -11.89 -5.23 2.29
C PRO A 234 -11.38 -6.48 3.02
N ALA A 235 -11.90 -7.66 2.65
CA ALA A 235 -11.52 -8.95 3.25
C ALA A 235 -10.00 -9.20 3.23
N ALA A 236 -9.33 -8.82 2.14
CA ALA A 236 -7.88 -8.94 2.01
C ALA A 236 -7.10 -8.11 3.06
N SER A 237 -7.60 -6.92 3.40
CA SER A 237 -6.99 -6.07 4.45
C SER A 237 -7.18 -6.68 5.83
N HIS A 238 -8.35 -7.22 6.13
CA HIS A 238 -8.58 -7.96 7.37
C HIS A 238 -7.70 -9.22 7.46
N ALA A 239 -7.50 -9.95 6.36
CA ALA A 239 -6.58 -11.08 6.33
C ALA A 239 -5.11 -10.65 6.58
N ALA A 240 -4.67 -9.52 6.03
CA ALA A 240 -3.36 -8.95 6.28
C ALA A 240 -3.20 -8.49 7.73
N LEU A 241 -4.22 -7.87 8.33
CA LEU A 241 -4.26 -7.50 9.75
C LEU A 241 -4.21 -8.72 10.66
N ALA A 242 -4.95 -9.80 10.33
CA ALA A 242 -4.91 -11.04 11.09
C ALA A 242 -3.50 -11.63 11.13
N LYS A 243 -2.78 -11.61 9.99
CA LYS A 243 -1.39 -12.03 9.91
C LYS A 243 -0.48 -11.10 10.73
N ALA A 244 -0.69 -9.77 10.68
CA ALA A 244 0.05 -8.81 11.48
C ALA A 244 -0.06 -9.10 12.97
N TYR A 245 -1.28 -9.27 13.48
CA TYR A 245 -1.51 -9.56 14.89
C TYR A 245 -1.00 -10.93 15.31
N ALA A 246 -1.01 -11.93 14.42
CA ALA A 246 -0.37 -13.22 14.67
C ALA A 246 1.16 -13.08 14.82
N VAL A 247 1.80 -12.24 14.00
CA VAL A 247 3.23 -11.94 14.10
C VAL A 247 3.56 -11.16 15.38
N LEU A 248 2.68 -10.24 15.78
CA LEU A 248 2.83 -9.44 17.02
C LEU A 248 2.50 -10.24 18.30
N GLY A 249 2.02 -11.49 18.19
CA GLY A 249 1.65 -12.30 19.34
C GLY A 249 0.32 -11.88 20.00
N GLU A 250 -0.58 -11.24 19.22
CA GLU A 250 -1.91 -10.79 19.67
C GLU A 250 -3.03 -11.69 19.10
N PRO A 251 -3.22 -12.93 19.61
CA PRO A 251 -4.11 -13.92 19.00
C PRO A 251 -5.58 -13.50 18.96
N ARG A 252 -6.06 -12.79 19.98
CA ARG A 252 -7.48 -12.32 20.02
C ARG A 252 -7.77 -11.33 18.89
N LYS A 253 -6.86 -10.37 18.65
CA LYS A 253 -7.02 -9.43 17.53
C LYS A 253 -6.87 -10.13 16.17
N ALA A 254 -5.97 -11.11 16.08
CA ALA A 254 -5.84 -11.93 14.89
C ALA A 254 -7.14 -12.67 14.57
N GLN A 255 -7.78 -13.32 15.57
CA GLN A 255 -9.05 -14.01 15.42
C GLN A 255 -10.18 -13.09 14.97
N THR A 256 -10.36 -11.95 15.63
CA THR A 256 -11.38 -10.95 15.24
C THR A 256 -11.23 -10.54 13.77
N ASN A 257 -10.00 -10.34 13.30
CA ASN A 257 -9.76 -9.99 11.91
C ASN A 257 -9.97 -11.18 10.94
N VAL A 258 -9.68 -12.42 11.36
CA VAL A 258 -10.02 -13.62 10.58
C VAL A 258 -11.53 -13.73 10.39
N GLU A 259 -12.31 -13.54 11.45
CA GLU A 259 -13.78 -13.59 11.39
C GLU A 259 -14.35 -12.46 10.53
N ALA A 260 -13.82 -11.23 10.65
CA ALA A 260 -14.19 -10.10 9.81
C ALA A 260 -13.90 -10.37 8.33
N ALA A 261 -12.71 -10.91 8.01
CA ALA A 261 -12.35 -11.26 6.64
C ALA A 261 -13.32 -12.29 6.04
N ARG A 262 -13.65 -13.36 6.79
CA ARG A 262 -14.57 -14.40 6.34
C ARG A 262 -16.02 -13.96 6.25
N ARG A 263 -16.42 -12.97 7.04
CA ARG A 263 -17.77 -12.39 6.95
C ARG A 263 -17.96 -11.61 5.67
N ILE A 264 -16.89 -10.95 5.19
CA ILE A 264 -16.90 -10.18 3.94
C ILE A 264 -16.74 -11.11 2.74
N ASP A 265 -15.78 -12.04 2.80
CA ASP A 265 -15.50 -13.02 1.75
C ASP A 265 -15.25 -14.40 2.38
N PRO A 266 -16.20 -15.34 2.31
CA PRO A 266 -16.03 -16.70 2.85
C PRO A 266 -14.87 -17.49 2.22
N ASN A 267 -14.48 -17.14 0.98
CA ASN A 267 -13.43 -17.82 0.21
C ASN A 267 -12.05 -17.16 0.39
N VAL A 268 -11.91 -16.14 1.26
CA VAL A 268 -10.65 -15.46 1.48
C VAL A 268 -9.55 -16.44 1.91
N LYS A 269 -8.42 -16.41 1.19
CA LYS A 269 -7.27 -17.27 1.49
C LYS A 269 -6.52 -16.72 2.71
N ILE A 270 -6.66 -17.38 3.85
CA ILE A 270 -5.93 -17.06 5.08
C ILE A 270 -4.88 -18.15 5.31
N ASN A 271 -3.64 -17.72 5.62
CA ASN A 271 -2.55 -18.64 5.91
C ASN A 271 -2.92 -19.56 7.09
N PRO A 272 -2.78 -20.90 6.96
CA PRO A 272 -3.15 -21.84 8.03
C PRO A 272 -2.35 -21.63 9.33
N ALA A 273 -1.13 -21.07 9.26
CA ALA A 273 -0.37 -20.71 10.45
C ALA A 273 -1.03 -19.57 11.24
N VAL A 274 -1.65 -18.58 10.55
CA VAL A 274 -2.44 -17.51 11.20
C VAL A 274 -3.67 -18.08 11.89
N LEU A 275 -4.36 -19.04 11.25
CA LEU A 275 -5.51 -19.69 11.85
C LEU A 275 -5.15 -20.49 13.11
N ARG A 276 -3.97 -21.13 13.15
CA ARG A 276 -3.46 -21.79 14.34
C ARG A 276 -3.13 -20.80 15.44
N ALA A 277 -2.39 -19.74 15.12
CA ALA A 277 -2.04 -18.69 16.07
C ALA A 277 -3.27 -17.98 16.66
N ALA A 278 -4.33 -17.77 15.86
CA ALA A 278 -5.58 -17.18 16.32
C ALA A 278 -6.35 -18.08 17.31
N ARG A 279 -6.30 -19.41 17.15
CA ARG A 279 -6.98 -20.36 18.04
C ARG A 279 -6.34 -20.51 19.42
N THR A 280 -5.03 -20.26 19.53
CA THR A 280 -4.31 -20.39 20.82
C THR A 280 -4.69 -19.29 21.82
N GLY A 281 -5.41 -18.25 21.41
CA GLY A 281 -5.93 -17.20 22.28
C GLY A 281 -7.25 -17.53 23.00
N ASP A 282 -7.88 -18.66 22.68
CA ASP A 282 -9.19 -19.04 23.24
C ASP A 282 -9.09 -19.89 24.53
N HIS A 283 -7.89 -20.21 24.99
CA HIS A 283 -7.72 -20.90 26.29
C HIS A 283 -7.52 -19.85 27.39
N PRO A 284 -8.49 -19.73 28.34
CA PRO A 284 -8.35 -18.90 29.54
C PRO A 284 -7.23 -19.44 30.47
#